data_377e6f0ea9f12c6bea26d3636b5b6af7
#
_entry.id   377e6f0ea9f12c6bea26d3636b5b6af7
#
_cell.length_a   1.000
_cell.length_b   1.000
_cell.length_c   1.000
_cell.angle_alpha   90.00
_cell.angle_beta   90.00
_cell.angle_gamma   90.00
#
_symmetry.space_group_name_H-M   'P 1'
#
loop_
_entity.id
_entity.type
_entity.pdbx_description
1 polymer ?
#
loop_
_entity_poly.entity_id
_entity_poly.type
_entity_poly.pdbx_seq_one_letter_code
_entity_poly.pdbx_strand_id
1 'polypeptide(L)'
;MGIPAVDPAPNARIENARVRALERRARLRARLRPLGWALIAVVIAGTLESRPAPGTHGRSAVILAAVAVWTLAMASMLDDRWLGDNLRAEAVAIAAMGATGVLLSGLQTHGATEIAGSVAVWLAVARLPGPLGVALAAAITIGLAVAAALAGSDAAGVAASLLLCVLLGVMAAFMRQARESQDRTERLLAELEAARDEQARTAAIRERGRIAAELHDVLAHSLSGAAIQLQGARMLADRDGASDGVQSAIERASELVRNGLAEARQAVGTLRGERLPGVDDVAAMIEGVGRDSGLDVRFQTDGEARAVAAEAGLALYRAAQEALTNVSRYAPGARVVVCLGYDSDRVRLVVDDHRSPGTSVPAGLSGAGGGYGLAGMRERLERAGGSLRAGPTEDGWRVEAEVPA
;
A
#
# COMPACT_ATOMS: atom_id res chain seq x y z
N MET A 1 -4.78 -21.12 9.95
CA MET A 1 -3.56 -20.40 9.58
C MET A 1 -4.03 -19.04 9.06
N GLY A 2 -3.87 -17.97 9.88
CA GLY A 2 -4.50 -16.68 9.61
C GLY A 2 -3.84 -15.99 8.42
N ILE A 3 -4.68 -15.45 7.54
CA ILE A 3 -4.28 -14.60 6.41
C ILE A 3 -3.54 -13.39 7.00
N PRO A 4 -2.28 -13.10 6.63
CA PRO A 4 -1.61 -11.88 7.09
C PRO A 4 -2.40 -10.67 6.60
N ALA A 5 -2.74 -9.77 7.52
CA ALA A 5 -3.41 -8.52 7.23
C ALA A 5 -2.61 -7.79 6.13
N VAL A 6 -3.28 -7.46 5.02
CA VAL A 6 -2.69 -6.67 3.93
C VAL A 6 -2.26 -5.34 4.53
N ASP A 7 -0.96 -5.09 4.50
CA ASP A 7 -0.34 -3.88 5.03
C ASP A 7 -0.87 -2.67 4.24
N PRO A 8 -1.46 -1.66 4.89
CA PRO A 8 -2.07 -0.54 4.18
C PRO A 8 -1.01 0.19 3.34
N ALA A 9 -1.40 0.57 2.13
CA ALA A 9 -0.56 1.29 1.18
C ALA A 9 0.13 2.51 1.85
N PRO A 10 1.37 2.88 1.48
CA PRO A 10 2.14 3.96 2.12
C PRO A 10 1.38 5.28 2.24
N ASN A 11 0.53 5.62 1.28
CA ASN A 11 -0.35 6.79 1.33
C ASN A 11 -1.38 6.71 2.47
N ALA A 12 -1.91 5.53 2.78
CA ALA A 12 -2.84 5.35 3.89
C ALA A 12 -2.16 5.49 5.27
N ARG A 13 -0.87 5.16 5.38
CA ARG A 13 -0.10 5.37 6.62
C ARG A 13 0.15 6.84 6.90
N ILE A 14 0.47 7.64 5.88
CA ILE A 14 0.64 9.10 5.99
C ILE A 14 -0.69 9.77 6.36
N GLU A 15 -1.78 9.36 5.73
CA GLU A 15 -3.12 9.86 6.02
C GLU A 15 -3.57 9.51 7.44
N ASN A 16 -3.34 8.28 7.89
CA ASN A 16 -3.59 7.85 9.27
C ASN A 16 -2.72 8.59 10.30
N ALA A 17 -1.49 8.97 9.96
CA ALA A 17 -0.65 9.79 10.82
C ALA A 17 -1.20 11.22 10.94
N ARG A 18 -1.68 11.82 9.84
CA ARG A 18 -2.37 13.11 9.85
C ARG A 18 -3.64 13.09 10.69
N VAL A 19 -4.48 12.09 10.51
CA VAL A 19 -5.72 11.94 11.31
C VAL A 19 -5.39 11.80 12.80
N ARG A 20 -4.41 10.97 13.16
CA ARG A 20 -3.97 10.81 14.56
C ARG A 20 -3.42 12.11 15.15
N ALA A 21 -2.67 12.91 14.38
CA ALA A 21 -2.17 14.22 14.82
C ALA A 21 -3.33 15.19 15.07
N LEU A 22 -4.35 15.23 14.21
CA LEU A 22 -5.54 16.05 14.38
C LEU A 22 -6.35 15.62 15.62
N GLU A 23 -6.55 14.33 15.82
CA GLU A 23 -7.23 13.80 17.02
C GLU A 23 -6.48 14.11 18.31
N ARG A 24 -5.13 14.01 18.32
CA ARG A 24 -4.32 14.39 19.50
C ARG A 24 -4.49 15.88 19.82
N ARG A 25 -4.47 16.75 18.79
CA ARG A 25 -4.71 18.19 18.96
C ARG A 25 -6.10 18.45 19.53
N ALA A 26 -7.13 17.79 19.00
CA ALA A 26 -8.50 17.91 19.51
C ALA A 26 -8.64 17.43 20.95
N ARG A 27 -8.04 16.30 21.31
CA ARG A 27 -8.03 15.78 22.70
C ARG A 27 -7.28 16.70 23.67
N LEU A 28 -6.15 17.28 23.25
CA LEU A 28 -5.40 18.22 24.07
C LEU A 28 -6.21 19.50 24.32
N ARG A 29 -6.83 20.07 23.27
CA ARG A 29 -7.73 21.21 23.39
C ARG A 29 -8.91 20.92 24.32
N ALA A 30 -9.54 19.76 24.20
CA ALA A 30 -10.64 19.36 25.07
C ALA A 30 -10.22 19.29 26.55
N ARG A 31 -9.01 18.81 26.84
CA ARG A 31 -8.46 18.78 28.21
C ARG A 31 -8.12 20.17 28.75
N LEU A 32 -7.77 21.12 27.91
CA LEU A 32 -7.45 22.48 28.32
C LEU A 32 -8.68 23.41 28.40
N ARG A 33 -9.84 23.02 27.87
CA ARG A 33 -11.08 23.79 27.95
C ARG A 33 -11.48 24.18 29.38
N PRO A 34 -11.46 23.28 30.39
CA PRO A 34 -11.81 23.68 31.76
C PRO A 34 -10.85 24.74 32.32
N LEU A 35 -9.57 24.74 31.98
CA LEU A 35 -8.63 25.77 32.38
C LEU A 35 -8.98 27.12 31.76
N GLY A 36 -9.42 27.16 30.49
CA GLY A 36 -9.87 28.38 29.82
C GLY A 36 -11.12 28.98 30.50
N TRP A 37 -12.08 28.16 30.87
CA TRP A 37 -13.26 28.59 31.63
C TRP A 37 -12.92 29.06 33.03
N ALA A 38 -11.99 28.36 33.72
CA ALA A 38 -11.49 28.81 35.03
C ALA A 38 -10.80 30.19 34.94
N LEU A 39 -10.03 30.44 33.85
CA LEU A 39 -9.41 31.73 33.65
C LEU A 39 -10.44 32.85 33.39
N ILE A 40 -11.49 32.57 32.62
CA ILE A 40 -12.62 33.51 32.46
C ILE A 40 -13.23 33.83 33.83
N ALA A 41 -13.48 32.84 34.65
CA ALA A 41 -14.02 33.03 35.99
C ALA A 41 -13.12 33.90 36.88
N VAL A 42 -11.80 33.67 36.85
CA VAL A 42 -10.80 34.46 37.57
C VAL A 42 -10.80 35.92 37.15
N VAL A 43 -10.80 36.20 35.81
CA VAL A 43 -10.83 37.56 35.29
C VAL A 43 -12.14 38.29 35.69
N ILE A 44 -13.29 37.61 35.55
CA ILE A 44 -14.59 38.17 35.98
C ILE A 44 -14.59 38.46 37.50
N ALA A 45 -14.20 37.51 38.35
CA ALA A 45 -14.14 37.69 39.78
C ALA A 45 -13.21 38.86 40.17
N GLY A 46 -12.01 38.91 39.57
CA GLY A 46 -11.06 39.99 39.83
C GLY A 46 -11.56 41.37 39.40
N THR A 47 -12.34 41.45 38.31
CA THR A 47 -12.94 42.72 37.87
C THR A 47 -14.09 43.15 38.75
N LEU A 48 -14.85 42.20 39.35
CA LEU A 48 -15.94 42.50 40.31
C LEU A 48 -15.39 43.00 41.65
N GLU A 49 -14.25 42.51 42.09
CA GLU A 49 -13.60 42.91 43.35
C GLU A 49 -12.85 44.26 43.21
N SER A 50 -12.51 44.64 42.00
CA SER A 50 -11.77 45.87 41.71
C SER A 50 -12.67 47.12 41.74
N ARG A 51 -12.07 48.27 42.03
CA ARG A 51 -12.80 49.58 42.02
C ARG A 51 -12.29 50.49 40.89
N PRO A 52 -13.18 51.16 40.15
CA PRO A 52 -14.63 51.06 40.19
C PRO A 52 -15.16 49.71 39.70
N ALA A 53 -16.21 49.18 40.34
CA ALA A 53 -16.85 47.91 39.93
C ALA A 53 -17.63 48.07 38.62
N PRO A 54 -17.82 47.00 37.85
CA PRO A 54 -18.67 47.01 36.64
C PRO A 54 -20.09 47.49 36.98
N GLY A 55 -20.71 48.28 36.15
CA GLY A 55 -22.04 48.84 36.35
C GLY A 55 -22.65 49.36 35.05
N THR A 56 -23.84 50.00 35.16
CA THR A 56 -24.60 50.44 33.96
C THR A 56 -24.39 51.93 33.58
N HIS A 57 -23.60 52.68 34.38
CA HIS A 57 -23.43 54.11 34.15
C HIS A 57 -21.97 54.56 34.18
N GLY A 58 -21.60 55.53 33.33
CA GLY A 58 -20.27 56.15 33.32
C GLY A 58 -19.09 55.17 33.10
N ARG A 59 -18.04 55.30 33.85
CA ARG A 59 -16.85 54.44 33.75
C ARG A 59 -17.16 52.95 34.04
N SER A 60 -18.10 52.68 34.92
CA SER A 60 -18.52 51.32 35.23
C SER A 60 -19.18 50.59 34.06
N ALA A 61 -19.89 51.32 33.17
CA ALA A 61 -20.46 50.73 31.96
C ALA A 61 -19.36 50.33 30.93
N VAL A 62 -18.29 51.13 30.85
CA VAL A 62 -17.16 50.83 29.99
C VAL A 62 -16.43 49.56 30.47
N ILE A 63 -16.27 49.43 31.78
CA ILE A 63 -15.67 48.22 32.40
C ILE A 63 -16.49 46.99 32.10
N LEU A 64 -17.83 47.08 32.26
CA LEU A 64 -18.75 45.97 31.95
C LEU A 64 -18.66 45.53 30.50
N ALA A 65 -18.65 46.53 29.56
CA ALA A 65 -18.50 46.24 28.13
C ALA A 65 -17.15 45.61 27.81
N ALA A 66 -16.08 46.12 28.40
CA ALA A 66 -14.73 45.56 28.17
C ALA A 66 -14.62 44.11 28.65
N VAL A 67 -15.15 43.77 29.88
CA VAL A 67 -15.20 42.42 30.37
C VAL A 67 -16.04 41.51 29.49
N ALA A 68 -17.20 42.00 29.00
CA ALA A 68 -18.07 41.21 28.12
C ALA A 68 -17.35 40.90 26.78
N VAL A 69 -16.70 41.88 26.16
CA VAL A 69 -15.93 41.66 24.91
C VAL A 69 -14.78 40.71 25.15
N TRP A 70 -14.00 40.87 26.24
CA TRP A 70 -12.89 40.00 26.58
C TRP A 70 -13.38 38.54 26.78
N THR A 71 -14.46 38.38 27.54
CA THR A 71 -15.05 37.06 27.81
C THR A 71 -15.57 36.39 26.55
N LEU A 72 -16.24 37.11 25.67
CA LEU A 72 -16.74 36.63 24.39
C LEU A 72 -15.58 36.21 23.47
N ALA A 73 -14.55 37.05 23.36
CA ALA A 73 -13.36 36.75 22.58
C ALA A 73 -12.62 35.51 23.11
N MET A 74 -12.48 35.36 24.43
CA MET A 74 -11.85 34.18 25.03
C MET A 74 -12.74 32.92 24.84
N ALA A 75 -14.05 33.01 25.04
CA ALA A 75 -14.97 31.92 24.84
C ALA A 75 -14.99 31.44 23.39
N SER A 76 -14.91 32.37 22.40
CA SER A 76 -14.82 32.02 20.99
C SER A 76 -13.55 31.22 20.65
N MET A 77 -12.48 31.38 21.41
CA MET A 77 -11.24 30.64 21.24
C MET A 77 -11.26 29.24 21.89
N LEU A 78 -12.18 29.01 22.84
CA LEU A 78 -12.35 27.71 23.50
C LEU A 78 -13.21 26.74 22.66
N ASP A 79 -14.00 27.24 21.71
CA ASP A 79 -14.85 26.42 20.84
C ASP A 79 -14.51 26.63 19.36
N ASP A 80 -13.95 25.60 18.74
CA ASP A 80 -13.55 25.58 17.31
C ASP A 80 -14.73 25.86 16.34
N ARG A 81 -15.99 25.81 16.83
CA ARG A 81 -17.17 26.11 16.03
C ARG A 81 -17.29 27.59 15.64
N TRP A 82 -16.68 28.49 16.40
CA TRP A 82 -16.85 29.93 16.22
C TRP A 82 -15.78 30.56 15.32
N LEU A 83 -14.54 30.14 15.44
CA LEU A 83 -13.43 30.74 14.73
C LEU A 83 -12.86 29.82 13.62
N GLY A 84 -13.03 28.48 13.74
CA GLY A 84 -12.44 27.52 12.81
C GLY A 84 -10.94 27.72 12.67
N ASP A 85 -10.41 27.49 11.44
CA ASP A 85 -9.01 27.73 11.10
C ASP A 85 -8.78 29.14 10.49
N ASN A 86 -9.66 30.10 10.81
CA ASN A 86 -9.57 31.44 10.25
C ASN A 86 -8.60 32.33 11.05
N LEU A 87 -7.36 32.42 10.56
CA LEU A 87 -6.30 33.20 11.15
C LEU A 87 -6.67 34.68 11.41
N ARG A 88 -7.46 35.28 10.52
CA ARG A 88 -7.90 36.70 10.69
C ARG A 88 -8.86 36.83 11.87
N ALA A 89 -9.78 35.91 12.01
CA ALA A 89 -10.73 35.91 13.12
C ALA A 89 -10.00 35.66 14.47
N GLU A 90 -9.03 34.75 14.51
CA GLU A 90 -8.17 34.56 15.68
C GLU A 90 -7.38 35.82 16.03
N ALA A 91 -6.77 36.47 15.05
CA ALA A 91 -6.00 37.70 15.27
C ALA A 91 -6.89 38.84 15.80
N VAL A 92 -8.11 38.99 15.26
CA VAL A 92 -9.08 39.99 15.74
C VAL A 92 -9.52 39.67 17.18
N ALA A 93 -9.83 38.44 17.49
CA ALA A 93 -10.19 38.03 18.86
C ALA A 93 -9.07 38.33 19.87
N ILE A 94 -7.83 37.98 19.54
CA ILE A 94 -6.68 38.25 20.41
C ILE A 94 -6.42 39.77 20.54
N ALA A 95 -6.53 40.51 19.46
CA ALA A 95 -6.42 41.97 19.49
C ALA A 95 -7.50 42.63 20.36
N ALA A 96 -8.75 42.15 20.26
CA ALA A 96 -9.86 42.60 21.12
C ALA A 96 -9.59 42.25 22.60
N MET A 97 -9.08 41.07 22.90
CA MET A 97 -8.67 40.68 24.26
C MET A 97 -7.54 41.59 24.77
N GLY A 98 -6.55 41.86 23.95
CA GLY A 98 -5.43 42.76 24.31
C GLY A 98 -5.91 44.18 24.56
N ALA A 99 -6.70 44.75 23.67
CA ALA A 99 -7.23 46.13 23.79
C ALA A 99 -8.13 46.28 25.02
N THR A 100 -9.01 45.31 25.29
CA THR A 100 -9.88 45.35 26.47
C THR A 100 -9.08 45.11 27.76
N GLY A 101 -8.02 44.27 27.73
CA GLY A 101 -7.10 44.08 28.86
C GLY A 101 -6.35 45.36 29.20
N VAL A 102 -5.83 46.10 28.20
CA VAL A 102 -5.19 47.41 28.36
C VAL A 102 -6.18 48.43 28.92
N LEU A 103 -7.41 48.46 28.43
CA LEU A 103 -8.45 49.36 28.91
C LEU A 103 -8.83 49.08 30.37
N LEU A 104 -8.97 47.82 30.75
CA LEU A 104 -9.25 47.41 32.11
C LEU A 104 -8.11 47.78 33.07
N SER A 105 -6.87 47.55 32.67
CA SER A 105 -5.68 47.93 33.48
C SER A 105 -5.58 49.45 33.73
N GLY A 106 -6.03 50.30 32.77
CA GLY A 106 -6.08 51.73 32.92
C GLY A 106 -7.24 52.27 33.76
N LEU A 107 -8.37 51.53 33.78
CA LEU A 107 -9.56 51.95 34.53
C LEU A 107 -9.63 51.43 35.98
N GLN A 108 -8.97 50.28 36.27
CA GLN A 108 -8.97 49.60 37.55
C GLN A 108 -7.51 49.42 38.02
N THR A 109 -7.12 50.13 39.05
CA THR A 109 -5.72 50.18 39.52
C THR A 109 -5.29 49.00 40.41
N HIS A 110 -6.22 48.18 40.83
CA HIS A 110 -5.98 47.02 41.71
C HIS A 110 -6.85 45.86 41.31
N GLY A 111 -6.25 44.66 41.14
CA GLY A 111 -7.02 43.44 40.87
C GLY A 111 -6.44 42.58 39.75
N ALA A 112 -7.18 41.51 39.38
CA ALA A 112 -6.78 40.52 38.36
C ALA A 112 -6.86 41.03 36.91
N THR A 113 -7.05 42.34 36.70
CA THR A 113 -7.16 42.97 35.37
C THR A 113 -5.88 42.85 34.51
N GLU A 114 -4.72 42.81 35.17
CA GLU A 114 -3.43 42.59 34.52
C GLU A 114 -3.35 41.19 33.87
N ILE A 115 -4.04 40.21 34.43
CA ILE A 115 -4.11 38.86 33.91
C ILE A 115 -4.78 38.85 32.53
N ALA A 116 -5.82 39.67 32.35
CA ALA A 116 -6.55 39.72 31.08
C ALA A 116 -5.68 40.13 29.89
N GLY A 117 -4.82 41.12 30.09
CA GLY A 117 -3.86 41.56 29.06
C GLY A 117 -2.70 40.56 28.86
N SER A 118 -2.17 40.02 29.94
CA SER A 118 -1.07 39.05 29.88
C SER A 118 -1.46 37.74 29.17
N VAL A 119 -2.72 37.29 29.32
CA VAL A 119 -3.26 36.16 28.56
C VAL A 119 -3.29 36.44 27.07
N ALA A 120 -3.67 37.65 26.66
CA ALA A 120 -3.67 38.04 25.25
C ALA A 120 -2.24 38.04 24.66
N VAL A 121 -1.23 38.48 25.44
CA VAL A 121 0.19 38.39 25.05
C VAL A 121 0.60 36.95 24.79
N TRP A 122 0.28 36.05 25.72
CA TRP A 122 0.58 34.63 25.58
C TRP A 122 -0.11 34.01 24.36
N LEU A 123 -1.39 34.29 24.14
CA LEU A 123 -2.16 33.80 23.01
C LEU A 123 -1.63 34.33 21.67
N ALA A 124 -1.23 35.61 21.62
CA ALA A 124 -0.66 36.22 20.42
C ALA A 124 0.61 35.46 19.95
N VAL A 125 1.54 35.17 20.86
CA VAL A 125 2.77 34.45 20.54
C VAL A 125 2.49 32.96 20.27
N ALA A 126 1.57 32.32 21.01
CA ALA A 126 1.30 30.89 20.93
C ALA A 126 0.50 30.49 19.66
N ARG A 127 -0.38 31.39 19.15
CA ARG A 127 -1.35 31.03 18.09
C ARG A 127 -1.09 31.73 16.75
N LEU A 128 -0.59 32.97 16.78
CA LEU A 128 -0.39 33.72 15.52
C LEU A 128 0.97 33.40 14.87
N PRO A 129 1.11 33.58 13.56
CA PRO A 129 2.40 33.45 12.86
C PRO A 129 3.47 34.35 13.49
N GLY A 130 4.74 33.87 13.51
CA GLY A 130 5.85 34.50 14.24
C GLY A 130 5.89 36.02 14.25
N PRO A 131 5.98 36.71 13.09
CA PRO A 131 6.12 38.16 13.09
C PRO A 131 4.85 38.88 13.58
N LEU A 132 3.66 38.38 13.20
CA LEU A 132 2.38 38.96 13.60
C LEU A 132 2.14 38.78 15.11
N GLY A 133 2.39 37.58 15.61
CA GLY A 133 2.21 37.27 17.03
C GLY A 133 3.13 38.11 17.92
N VAL A 134 4.39 38.27 17.54
CA VAL A 134 5.36 39.09 18.27
C VAL A 134 4.99 40.58 18.23
N ALA A 135 4.60 41.10 17.07
CA ALA A 135 4.20 42.50 16.93
C ALA A 135 2.94 42.80 17.78
N LEU A 136 1.94 41.94 17.77
CA LEU A 136 0.73 42.13 18.56
C LEU A 136 1.02 42.00 20.07
N ALA A 137 1.82 41.02 20.49
CA ALA A 137 2.25 40.88 21.87
C ALA A 137 3.02 42.09 22.37
N ALA A 138 3.95 42.64 21.57
CA ALA A 138 4.69 43.86 21.90
C ALA A 138 3.72 45.05 22.04
N ALA A 139 2.79 45.23 21.11
CA ALA A 139 1.81 46.31 21.19
C ALA A 139 0.94 46.26 22.45
N ILE A 140 0.45 45.04 22.81
CA ILE A 140 -0.32 44.82 24.04
C ILE A 140 0.54 45.10 25.26
N THR A 141 1.78 44.61 25.31
CA THR A 141 2.70 44.82 26.45
C THR A 141 3.02 46.30 26.67
N ILE A 142 3.28 47.03 25.58
CA ILE A 142 3.50 48.51 25.66
C ILE A 142 2.21 49.21 26.13
N GLY A 143 1.06 48.81 25.60
CA GLY A 143 -0.23 49.31 26.02
C GLY A 143 -0.52 49.12 27.49
N LEU A 144 -0.22 47.95 28.05
CA LEU A 144 -0.37 47.60 29.48
C LEU A 144 0.57 48.50 30.34
N ALA A 145 1.84 48.66 29.94
CA ALA A 145 2.78 49.49 30.63
C ALA A 145 2.34 50.98 30.67
N VAL A 146 1.89 51.50 29.54
CA VAL A 146 1.37 52.85 29.44
C VAL A 146 0.11 53.04 30.31
N ALA A 147 -0.83 52.08 30.22
CA ALA A 147 -2.05 52.11 31.02
C ALA A 147 -1.78 52.10 32.52
N ALA A 148 -0.85 51.25 32.98
CA ALA A 148 -0.41 51.18 34.38
C ALA A 148 0.25 52.46 34.85
N ALA A 149 1.11 53.06 34.02
CA ALA A 149 1.75 54.36 34.34
C ALA A 149 0.73 55.50 34.43
N LEU A 150 -0.23 55.55 33.53
CA LEU A 150 -1.28 56.57 33.55
C LEU A 150 -2.26 56.38 34.71
N ALA A 151 -2.45 55.16 35.17
CA ALA A 151 -3.26 54.80 36.33
C ALA A 151 -2.58 55.12 37.68
N GLY A 152 -1.33 55.58 37.66
CA GLY A 152 -0.55 55.98 38.86
C GLY A 152 0.11 54.80 39.58
N SER A 153 0.31 53.67 38.89
CA SER A 153 1.09 52.56 39.42
C SER A 153 2.54 52.99 39.70
N ASP A 154 3.13 52.45 40.74
CA ASP A 154 4.54 52.69 41.03
C ASP A 154 5.45 52.01 40.01
N ALA A 155 6.69 52.46 39.92
CA ALA A 155 7.68 51.91 38.96
C ALA A 155 7.89 50.41 39.14
N ALA A 156 7.75 49.88 40.32
CA ALA A 156 7.89 48.45 40.61
C ALA A 156 6.75 47.66 40.05
N GLY A 157 5.51 48.14 40.17
CA GLY A 157 4.29 47.53 39.59
C GLY A 157 4.34 47.46 38.04
N VAL A 158 4.74 48.59 37.42
CA VAL A 158 4.93 48.63 35.94
C VAL A 158 6.01 47.61 35.52
N ALA A 159 7.14 47.57 36.23
CA ALA A 159 8.22 46.63 35.93
C ALA A 159 7.76 45.17 36.10
N ALA A 160 6.99 44.86 37.14
CA ALA A 160 6.45 43.52 37.38
C ALA A 160 5.49 43.07 36.24
N SER A 161 4.58 43.95 35.79
CA SER A 161 3.68 43.70 34.67
C SER A 161 4.48 43.44 33.36
N LEU A 162 5.47 44.26 33.07
CA LEU A 162 6.34 44.07 31.91
C LEU A 162 7.08 42.73 31.97
N LEU A 163 7.66 42.41 33.13
CA LEU A 163 8.37 41.15 33.34
C LEU A 163 7.46 39.94 33.14
N LEU A 164 6.25 40.02 33.69
CA LEU A 164 5.23 38.95 33.49
C LEU A 164 4.87 38.75 32.01
N CYS A 165 4.62 39.83 31.27
CA CYS A 165 4.30 39.75 29.84
C CYS A 165 5.47 39.18 29.04
N VAL A 166 6.70 39.62 29.32
CA VAL A 166 7.92 39.09 28.66
C VAL A 166 8.09 37.60 28.98
N LEU A 167 7.95 37.21 30.24
CA LEU A 167 8.09 35.82 30.68
C LEU A 167 7.07 34.92 29.98
N LEU A 168 5.78 35.35 29.95
CA LEU A 168 4.72 34.61 29.24
C LEU A 168 4.95 34.55 27.74
N GLY A 169 5.42 35.64 27.12
CA GLY A 169 5.79 35.67 25.72
C GLY A 169 6.93 34.69 25.38
N VAL A 170 8.00 34.69 26.21
CA VAL A 170 9.13 33.77 26.03
C VAL A 170 8.70 32.31 26.24
N MET A 171 7.88 32.06 27.27
CA MET A 171 7.33 30.73 27.53
C MET A 171 6.46 30.23 26.35
N ALA A 172 5.58 31.10 25.82
CA ALA A 172 4.75 30.79 24.66
C ALA A 172 5.60 30.48 23.42
N ALA A 173 6.63 31.30 23.16
CA ALA A 173 7.58 31.08 22.05
C ALA A 173 8.33 29.75 22.19
N PHE A 174 8.82 29.45 23.40
CA PHE A 174 9.49 28.17 23.68
C PHE A 174 8.55 26.97 23.48
N MET A 175 7.34 27.03 24.01
CA MET A 175 6.36 25.95 23.82
C MET A 175 5.97 25.75 22.34
N ARG A 176 5.86 26.85 21.61
CA ARG A 176 5.61 26.81 20.16
C ARG A 176 6.78 26.15 19.44
N GLN A 177 8.01 26.55 19.69
CA GLN A 177 9.20 25.98 19.10
C GLN A 177 9.34 24.48 19.44
N ALA A 178 9.05 24.10 20.67
CA ALA A 178 9.07 22.70 21.09
C ALA A 178 8.04 21.86 20.32
N ARG A 179 6.82 22.38 20.12
CA ARG A 179 5.79 21.71 19.32
C ARG A 179 6.18 21.58 17.85
N GLU A 180 6.69 22.66 17.24
CA GLU A 180 7.16 22.65 15.85
C GLU A 180 8.30 21.64 15.65
N SER A 181 9.22 21.55 16.63
CA SER A 181 10.31 20.57 16.61
C SER A 181 9.81 19.15 16.73
N GLN A 182 8.84 18.89 17.62
CA GLN A 182 8.22 17.56 17.76
C GLN A 182 7.49 17.14 16.50
N ASP A 183 6.63 18.01 15.94
CA ASP A 183 5.90 17.74 14.69
C ASP A 183 6.88 17.43 13.54
N ARG A 184 8.02 18.12 13.48
CA ARG A 184 9.08 17.90 12.49
C ARG A 184 9.76 16.55 12.66
N THR A 185 10.08 16.19 13.90
CA THR A 185 10.70 14.90 14.22
C THR A 185 9.77 13.74 13.90
N GLU A 186 8.48 13.84 14.25
CA GLU A 186 7.50 12.81 13.92
C GLU A 186 7.36 12.60 12.39
N ARG A 187 7.39 13.69 11.61
CA ARG A 187 7.36 13.60 10.13
C ARG A 187 8.61 12.91 9.57
N LEU A 188 9.78 13.31 10.04
CA LEU A 188 11.05 12.71 9.60
C LEU A 188 11.14 11.22 9.95
N LEU A 189 10.64 10.82 11.12
CA LEU A 189 10.57 9.41 11.50
C LEU A 189 9.65 8.62 10.57
N ALA A 190 8.46 9.17 10.25
CA ALA A 190 7.52 8.51 9.33
C ALA A 190 8.10 8.37 7.90
N GLU A 191 8.84 9.39 7.42
CA GLU A 191 9.53 9.35 6.13
C GLU A 191 10.65 8.30 6.12
N LEU A 192 11.43 8.22 7.20
CA LEU A 192 12.49 7.21 7.35
C LEU A 192 11.95 5.79 7.41
N GLU A 193 10.85 5.56 8.13
CA GLU A 193 10.19 4.26 8.17
C GLU A 193 9.68 3.85 6.78
N ALA A 194 9.01 4.75 6.06
CA ALA A 194 8.55 4.49 4.70
C ALA A 194 9.70 4.18 3.73
N ALA A 195 10.80 4.93 3.81
CA ALA A 195 11.99 4.69 2.99
C ALA A 195 12.67 3.34 3.32
N ARG A 196 12.73 2.94 4.59
CA ARG A 196 13.25 1.64 5.01
C ARG A 196 12.41 0.48 4.49
N ASP A 197 11.08 0.60 4.59
CA ASP A 197 10.15 -0.41 4.07
C ASP A 197 10.33 -0.61 2.55
N GLU A 198 10.49 0.48 1.81
CA GLU A 198 10.73 0.42 0.37
C GLU A 198 12.10 -0.19 0.03
N GLN A 199 13.14 0.16 0.79
CA GLN A 199 14.46 -0.45 0.63
C GLN A 199 14.42 -1.96 0.93
N ALA A 200 13.72 -2.37 1.99
CA ALA A 200 13.58 -3.78 2.34
C ALA A 200 12.84 -4.57 1.24
N ARG A 201 11.76 -4.02 0.68
CA ARG A 201 11.05 -4.61 -0.47
C ARG A 201 11.95 -4.76 -1.68
N THR A 202 12.66 -3.69 -2.03
CA THR A 202 13.58 -3.70 -3.17
C THR A 202 14.72 -4.70 -2.97
N ALA A 203 15.28 -4.78 -1.77
CA ALA A 203 16.30 -5.77 -1.42
C ALA A 203 15.77 -7.21 -1.52
N ALA A 204 14.55 -7.46 -1.04
CA ALA A 204 13.91 -8.78 -1.14
C ALA A 204 13.67 -9.20 -2.60
N ILE A 205 13.23 -8.28 -3.47
CA ILE A 205 13.03 -8.54 -4.90
C ILE A 205 14.38 -8.87 -5.57
N ARG A 206 15.42 -8.08 -5.30
CA ARG A 206 16.77 -8.32 -5.85
C ARG A 206 17.33 -9.67 -5.40
N GLU A 207 17.17 -10.01 -4.13
CA GLU A 207 17.64 -11.28 -3.58
C GLU A 207 16.91 -12.49 -4.18
N ARG A 208 15.58 -12.40 -4.35
CA ARG A 208 14.82 -13.42 -5.07
C ARG A 208 15.29 -13.58 -6.51
N GLY A 209 15.57 -12.47 -7.22
CA GLY A 209 16.11 -12.51 -8.58
C GLY A 209 17.52 -13.14 -8.63
N ARG A 210 18.39 -12.85 -7.66
CA ARG A 210 19.73 -13.45 -7.55
C ARG A 210 19.64 -14.96 -7.31
N ILE A 211 18.81 -15.38 -6.34
CA ILE A 211 18.60 -16.82 -6.03
C ILE A 211 18.05 -17.54 -7.26
N ALA A 212 17.08 -16.95 -7.96
CA ALA A 212 16.51 -17.53 -9.17
C ALA A 212 17.56 -17.71 -10.28
N ALA A 213 18.47 -16.73 -10.47
CA ALA A 213 19.56 -16.86 -11.43
C ALA A 213 20.52 -17.98 -11.05
N GLU A 214 20.96 -18.06 -9.80
CA GLU A 214 21.87 -19.08 -9.31
C GLU A 214 21.28 -20.49 -9.42
N LEU A 215 20.00 -20.64 -9.05
CA LEU A 215 19.28 -21.91 -9.22
C LEU A 215 19.15 -22.28 -10.71
N HIS A 216 18.88 -21.34 -11.59
CA HIS A 216 18.79 -21.59 -13.02
C HIS A 216 20.10 -22.12 -13.56
N ASP A 217 21.21 -21.48 -13.21
CA ASP A 217 22.55 -21.87 -13.71
C ASP A 217 22.95 -23.27 -13.23
N VAL A 218 22.73 -23.58 -11.95
CA VAL A 218 23.05 -24.91 -11.38
C VAL A 218 22.16 -26.00 -11.97
N LEU A 219 20.84 -25.77 -12.01
CA LEU A 219 19.87 -26.76 -12.48
C LEU A 219 19.97 -26.96 -14.00
N ALA A 220 20.08 -25.86 -14.77
CA ALA A 220 20.22 -25.94 -16.22
C ALA A 220 21.51 -26.67 -16.63
N HIS A 221 22.62 -26.40 -15.95
CA HIS A 221 23.90 -27.05 -16.25
C HIS A 221 23.86 -28.55 -15.91
N SER A 222 23.42 -28.91 -14.71
CA SER A 222 23.39 -30.32 -14.27
C SER A 222 22.41 -31.18 -15.06
N LEU A 223 21.19 -30.67 -15.32
CA LEU A 223 20.18 -31.41 -16.05
C LEU A 223 20.49 -31.48 -17.57
N SER A 224 21.09 -30.44 -18.14
CA SER A 224 21.57 -30.48 -19.53
C SER A 224 22.72 -31.46 -19.70
N GLY A 225 23.65 -31.51 -18.74
CA GLY A 225 24.72 -32.53 -18.72
C GLY A 225 24.16 -33.93 -18.65
N ALA A 226 23.17 -34.19 -17.78
CA ALA A 226 22.50 -35.47 -17.69
C ALA A 226 21.78 -35.87 -19.00
N ALA A 227 21.11 -34.90 -19.64
CA ALA A 227 20.44 -35.14 -20.92
C ALA A 227 21.42 -35.53 -22.04
N ILE A 228 22.60 -34.90 -22.12
CA ILE A 228 23.66 -35.24 -23.10
C ILE A 228 24.21 -36.63 -22.82
N GLN A 229 24.46 -36.99 -21.55
CA GLN A 229 24.93 -38.32 -21.18
C GLN A 229 23.91 -39.41 -21.53
N LEU A 230 22.63 -39.19 -21.30
CA LEU A 230 21.58 -40.13 -21.68
C LEU A 230 21.45 -40.28 -23.19
N GLN A 231 21.62 -39.20 -23.94
CA GLN A 231 21.64 -39.24 -25.41
C GLN A 231 22.85 -40.04 -25.94
N GLY A 232 24.03 -39.90 -25.34
CA GLY A 232 25.20 -40.71 -25.62
C GLY A 232 24.98 -42.19 -25.30
N ALA A 233 24.39 -42.49 -24.15
CA ALA A 233 24.03 -43.83 -23.72
C ALA A 233 23.03 -44.49 -24.70
N ARG A 234 22.06 -43.75 -25.20
CA ARG A 234 21.10 -44.22 -26.23
C ARG A 234 21.81 -44.59 -27.51
N MET A 235 22.69 -43.72 -28.04
CA MET A 235 23.43 -44.02 -29.26
C MET A 235 24.33 -45.26 -29.12
N LEU A 236 24.92 -45.47 -27.95
CA LEU A 236 25.71 -46.66 -27.70
C LEU A 236 24.84 -47.93 -27.59
N ALA A 237 23.67 -47.84 -26.92
CA ALA A 237 22.73 -48.93 -26.82
C ALA A 237 22.18 -49.36 -28.18
N ASP A 238 21.85 -48.39 -29.06
CA ASP A 238 21.39 -48.61 -30.43
C ASP A 238 22.48 -49.29 -31.27
N ARG A 239 23.74 -48.82 -31.17
CA ARG A 239 24.88 -49.36 -31.89
C ARG A 239 25.22 -50.78 -31.48
N ASP A 240 25.20 -51.06 -30.16
CA ASP A 240 25.64 -52.33 -29.59
C ASP A 240 24.51 -53.36 -29.52
N GLY A 241 23.31 -53.05 -30.04
CA GLY A 241 22.17 -53.97 -30.10
C GLY A 241 21.63 -54.32 -28.71
N ALA A 242 21.58 -53.33 -27.82
CA ALA A 242 21.08 -53.53 -26.44
C ALA A 242 19.61 -54.00 -26.44
N SER A 243 19.27 -54.78 -25.40
CA SER A 243 17.92 -55.29 -25.24
C SER A 243 16.87 -54.16 -25.14
N ASP A 244 15.64 -54.44 -25.59
CA ASP A 244 14.49 -53.48 -25.50
C ASP A 244 14.29 -52.94 -24.08
N GLY A 245 14.62 -53.74 -23.05
CA GLY A 245 14.55 -53.31 -21.66
C GLY A 245 15.53 -52.19 -21.30
N VAL A 246 16.78 -52.24 -21.86
CA VAL A 246 17.79 -51.20 -21.66
C VAL A 246 17.40 -49.92 -22.42
N GLN A 247 16.99 -50.05 -23.67
CA GLN A 247 16.56 -48.93 -24.48
C GLN A 247 15.38 -48.20 -23.82
N SER A 248 14.35 -48.93 -23.37
CA SER A 248 13.22 -48.38 -22.63
C SER A 248 13.62 -47.70 -21.31
N ALA A 249 14.63 -48.23 -20.58
CA ALA A 249 15.13 -47.58 -19.38
C ALA A 249 15.82 -46.25 -19.65
N ILE A 250 16.64 -46.15 -20.71
CA ILE A 250 17.30 -44.92 -21.14
C ILE A 250 16.27 -43.89 -21.58
N GLU A 251 15.23 -44.27 -22.33
CA GLU A 251 14.15 -43.41 -22.72
C GLU A 251 13.40 -42.82 -21.52
N ARG A 252 13.02 -43.68 -20.56
CA ARG A 252 12.38 -43.20 -19.31
C ARG A 252 13.25 -42.23 -18.54
N ALA A 253 14.53 -42.51 -18.39
CA ALA A 253 15.47 -41.61 -17.71
C ALA A 253 15.60 -40.26 -18.46
N SER A 254 15.67 -40.30 -19.79
CA SER A 254 15.71 -39.07 -20.63
C SER A 254 14.45 -38.23 -20.48
N GLU A 255 13.29 -38.85 -20.39
CA GLU A 255 12.01 -38.18 -20.19
C GLU A 255 11.93 -37.55 -18.79
N LEU A 256 12.37 -38.25 -17.75
CA LEU A 256 12.43 -37.75 -16.39
C LEU A 256 13.33 -36.50 -16.28
N VAL A 257 14.52 -36.52 -16.92
CA VAL A 257 15.43 -35.36 -16.94
C VAL A 257 14.81 -34.17 -17.69
N ARG A 258 14.14 -34.40 -18.82
CA ARG A 258 13.45 -33.32 -19.57
C ARG A 258 12.32 -32.71 -18.76
N ASN A 259 11.52 -33.53 -18.09
CA ASN A 259 10.42 -33.05 -17.24
C ASN A 259 10.97 -32.27 -16.05
N GLY A 260 12.01 -32.78 -15.37
CA GLY A 260 12.67 -32.08 -14.27
C GLY A 260 13.26 -30.73 -14.68
N LEU A 261 13.84 -30.62 -15.89
CA LEU A 261 14.34 -29.36 -16.44
C LEU A 261 13.20 -28.35 -16.69
N ALA A 262 12.07 -28.81 -17.20
CA ALA A 262 10.91 -27.97 -17.43
C ALA A 262 10.30 -27.47 -16.12
N GLU A 263 10.20 -28.34 -15.10
CA GLU A 263 9.72 -27.98 -13.76
C GLU A 263 10.68 -26.98 -13.07
N ALA A 264 11.98 -27.21 -13.15
CA ALA A 264 12.99 -26.33 -12.60
C ALA A 264 12.92 -24.92 -13.22
N ARG A 265 12.81 -24.83 -14.55
CA ARG A 265 12.65 -23.54 -15.25
C ARG A 265 11.38 -22.81 -14.83
N GLN A 266 10.30 -23.54 -14.63
CA GLN A 266 9.03 -22.95 -14.18
C GLN A 266 9.13 -22.41 -12.76
N ALA A 267 9.73 -23.17 -11.82
CA ALA A 267 9.93 -22.74 -10.45
C ALA A 267 10.79 -21.46 -10.38
N VAL A 268 11.85 -21.39 -11.18
CA VAL A 268 12.73 -20.22 -11.31
C VAL A 268 11.98 -19.02 -11.90
N GLY A 269 11.17 -19.21 -12.95
CA GLY A 269 10.33 -18.17 -13.54
C GLY A 269 9.35 -17.57 -12.53
N THR A 270 8.73 -18.42 -11.70
CA THR A 270 7.84 -17.98 -10.62
C THR A 270 8.59 -17.12 -9.57
N LEU A 271 9.82 -17.48 -9.21
CA LEU A 271 10.66 -16.70 -8.29
C LEU A 271 11.05 -15.34 -8.86
N ARG A 272 11.20 -15.22 -10.17
CA ARG A 272 11.44 -13.94 -10.87
C ARG A 272 10.19 -13.09 -11.03
N GLY A 273 9.01 -13.61 -10.69
CA GLY A 273 7.73 -12.94 -10.90
C GLY A 273 7.32 -12.92 -12.38
N GLU A 274 7.87 -13.82 -13.20
CA GLU A 274 7.44 -14.00 -14.58
C GLU A 274 6.01 -14.53 -14.59
N ARG A 275 5.19 -13.99 -15.48
CA ARG A 275 3.83 -14.47 -15.66
C ARG A 275 3.89 -15.92 -16.16
N LEU A 276 3.26 -16.84 -15.44
CA LEU A 276 3.10 -18.20 -15.92
C LEU A 276 2.29 -18.20 -17.22
N PRO A 277 2.69 -19.00 -18.23
CA PRO A 277 1.89 -19.14 -19.42
C PRO A 277 0.51 -19.69 -19.06
N GLY A 278 -0.50 -19.10 -19.66
CA GLY A 278 -1.90 -19.41 -19.41
C GLY A 278 -2.67 -19.75 -20.70
N VAL A 279 -3.97 -19.72 -20.59
CA VAL A 279 -4.89 -20.00 -21.70
C VAL A 279 -4.68 -19.01 -22.87
N ASP A 280 -4.38 -17.74 -22.54
CA ASP A 280 -4.13 -16.68 -23.52
C ASP A 280 -2.87 -16.94 -24.38
N ASP A 281 -1.93 -17.72 -23.86
CA ASP A 281 -0.65 -18.00 -24.53
C ASP A 281 -0.73 -19.27 -25.41
N VAL A 282 -1.86 -20.01 -25.38
CA VAL A 282 -2.07 -21.26 -26.13
C VAL A 282 -2.01 -21.02 -27.64
N ALA A 283 -2.63 -19.97 -28.14
CA ALA A 283 -2.64 -19.63 -29.57
C ALA A 283 -1.22 -19.42 -30.12
N ALA A 284 -0.43 -18.57 -29.45
CA ALA A 284 0.95 -18.28 -29.84
C ALA A 284 1.85 -19.52 -29.79
N MET A 285 1.64 -20.39 -28.77
CA MET A 285 2.37 -21.66 -28.65
C MET A 285 2.05 -22.59 -29.81
N ILE A 286 0.78 -22.74 -30.18
CA ILE A 286 0.33 -23.58 -31.32
C ILE A 286 0.97 -23.12 -32.62
N GLU A 287 0.97 -21.81 -32.89
CA GLU A 287 1.62 -21.25 -34.09
C GLU A 287 3.13 -21.53 -34.13
N GLY A 288 3.80 -21.47 -32.95
CA GLY A 288 5.20 -21.82 -32.82
C GLY A 288 5.45 -23.29 -33.16
N VAL A 289 4.74 -24.19 -32.52
CA VAL A 289 4.86 -25.64 -32.73
C VAL A 289 4.55 -26.03 -34.19
N GLY A 290 3.52 -25.44 -34.78
CA GLY A 290 3.15 -25.70 -36.17
C GLY A 290 4.30 -25.34 -37.15
N ARG A 291 4.96 -24.21 -36.91
CA ARG A 291 6.13 -23.76 -37.72
C ARG A 291 7.35 -24.67 -37.55
N ASP A 292 7.65 -25.06 -36.34
CA ASP A 292 8.85 -25.83 -35.99
C ASP A 292 8.75 -27.30 -36.38
N SER A 293 7.54 -27.89 -36.26
CA SER A 293 7.29 -29.31 -36.52
C SER A 293 6.78 -29.59 -37.95
N GLY A 294 6.40 -28.56 -38.70
CA GLY A 294 5.80 -28.72 -40.04
C GLY A 294 4.38 -29.34 -40.00
N LEU A 295 3.72 -29.32 -38.87
CA LEU A 295 2.33 -29.81 -38.72
C LEU A 295 1.33 -28.80 -39.31
N ASP A 296 0.31 -29.28 -40.02
CA ASP A 296 -0.87 -28.48 -40.42
C ASP A 296 -1.82 -28.33 -39.23
N VAL A 297 -1.59 -27.28 -38.41
CA VAL A 297 -2.38 -27.06 -37.21
C VAL A 297 -3.38 -25.92 -37.44
N ARG A 298 -4.67 -26.16 -37.15
CA ARG A 298 -5.72 -25.16 -37.14
C ARG A 298 -6.15 -24.90 -35.70
N PHE A 299 -6.13 -23.65 -35.28
CA PHE A 299 -6.61 -23.22 -33.98
C PHE A 299 -7.96 -22.51 -34.10
N GLN A 300 -8.88 -22.85 -33.21
CA GLN A 300 -10.24 -22.27 -33.15
C GLN A 300 -10.57 -21.96 -31.69
N THR A 301 -11.25 -20.85 -31.48
CA THR A 301 -11.77 -20.47 -30.14
C THR A 301 -13.28 -20.37 -30.22
N ASP A 302 -13.96 -20.94 -29.23
CA ASP A 302 -15.42 -20.90 -29.12
C ASP A 302 -15.81 -20.31 -27.73
N GLY A 303 -16.84 -19.45 -27.74
CA GLY A 303 -17.27 -18.72 -26.54
C GLY A 303 -16.49 -17.44 -26.22
N GLU A 304 -16.92 -16.74 -25.17
CA GLU A 304 -16.25 -15.52 -24.69
C GLU A 304 -15.11 -15.85 -23.73
N ALA A 305 -13.94 -15.31 -24.00
CA ALA A 305 -12.75 -15.50 -23.16
C ALA A 305 -13.00 -15.08 -21.70
N ARG A 306 -12.64 -15.95 -20.77
CA ARG A 306 -12.83 -15.77 -19.33
C ARG A 306 -11.53 -15.87 -18.56
N ALA A 307 -11.49 -15.26 -17.38
CA ALA A 307 -10.36 -15.40 -16.49
C ALA A 307 -10.34 -16.83 -15.91
N VAL A 308 -9.18 -17.48 -16.02
CA VAL A 308 -8.92 -18.82 -15.50
C VAL A 308 -7.85 -18.71 -14.40
N ALA A 309 -8.00 -19.49 -13.34
CA ALA A 309 -6.97 -19.56 -12.31
C ALA A 309 -5.60 -19.91 -12.93
N ALA A 310 -4.53 -19.28 -12.44
CA ALA A 310 -3.18 -19.40 -13.05
C ALA A 310 -2.73 -20.87 -13.18
N GLU A 311 -2.99 -21.69 -12.16
CA GLU A 311 -2.66 -23.14 -12.16
C GLU A 311 -3.47 -23.89 -13.22
N ALA A 312 -4.77 -23.60 -13.36
CA ALA A 312 -5.64 -24.21 -14.33
C ALA A 312 -5.29 -23.80 -15.77
N GLY A 313 -4.98 -22.53 -15.99
CA GLY A 313 -4.50 -22.02 -17.28
C GLY A 313 -3.18 -22.66 -17.69
N LEU A 314 -2.24 -22.81 -16.76
CA LEU A 314 -0.98 -23.49 -17.01
C LEU A 314 -1.18 -24.98 -17.32
N ALA A 315 -2.11 -25.65 -16.63
CA ALA A 315 -2.40 -27.06 -16.89
C ALA A 315 -2.93 -27.27 -18.32
N LEU A 316 -3.84 -26.41 -18.80
CA LEU A 316 -4.32 -26.42 -20.18
C LEU A 316 -3.21 -26.12 -21.21
N TYR A 317 -2.39 -25.09 -20.93
CA TYR A 317 -1.23 -24.77 -21.80
C TYR A 317 -0.30 -25.98 -21.96
N ARG A 318 0.03 -26.66 -20.86
CA ARG A 318 0.88 -27.85 -20.87
C ARG A 318 0.21 -29.05 -21.53
N ALA A 319 -1.10 -29.20 -21.37
CA ALA A 319 -1.86 -30.25 -22.05
C ALA A 319 -1.83 -30.04 -23.58
N ALA A 320 -1.99 -28.81 -24.07
CA ALA A 320 -1.87 -28.48 -25.48
C ALA A 320 -0.46 -28.77 -26.02
N GLN A 321 0.58 -28.34 -25.30
CA GLN A 321 1.98 -28.57 -25.66
C GLN A 321 2.31 -30.04 -25.79
N GLU A 322 1.92 -30.84 -24.80
CA GLU A 322 2.17 -32.30 -24.79
C GLU A 322 1.37 -33.02 -25.85
N ALA A 323 0.10 -32.65 -26.07
CA ALA A 323 -0.73 -33.21 -27.12
C ALA A 323 -0.12 -33.00 -28.51
N LEU A 324 0.33 -31.75 -28.82
CA LEU A 324 0.99 -31.43 -30.08
C LEU A 324 2.33 -32.13 -30.25
N THR A 325 3.11 -32.28 -29.18
CA THR A 325 4.34 -33.06 -29.18
C THR A 325 4.07 -34.54 -29.51
N ASN A 326 3.00 -35.09 -28.95
CA ASN A 326 2.57 -36.45 -29.22
C ASN A 326 2.14 -36.63 -30.68
N VAL A 327 1.40 -35.69 -31.25
CA VAL A 327 1.01 -35.71 -32.68
C VAL A 327 2.28 -35.67 -33.55
N SER A 328 3.22 -34.77 -33.29
CA SER A 328 4.49 -34.66 -34.05
C SER A 328 5.27 -36.00 -34.02
N ARG A 329 5.23 -36.71 -32.90
CA ARG A 329 5.98 -37.97 -32.68
C ARG A 329 5.25 -39.18 -33.28
N TYR A 330 3.94 -39.26 -33.11
CA TYR A 330 3.16 -40.50 -33.42
C TYR A 330 2.28 -40.40 -34.66
N ALA A 331 2.04 -39.19 -35.17
CA ALA A 331 1.22 -38.93 -36.35
C ALA A 331 1.88 -37.84 -37.25
N PRO A 332 3.14 -38.01 -37.69
CA PRO A 332 3.80 -37.01 -38.52
C PRO A 332 3.03 -36.75 -39.79
N GLY A 333 2.75 -35.49 -40.12
CA GLY A 333 1.98 -35.09 -41.28
C GLY A 333 0.46 -35.17 -41.14
N ALA A 334 -0.05 -35.52 -39.96
CA ALA A 334 -1.48 -35.42 -39.69
C ALA A 334 -1.94 -33.96 -39.66
N ARG A 335 -3.21 -33.74 -40.06
CA ARG A 335 -3.87 -32.46 -39.82
C ARG A 335 -4.33 -32.39 -38.37
N VAL A 336 -4.05 -31.33 -37.69
CA VAL A 336 -4.42 -31.13 -36.28
C VAL A 336 -5.43 -29.99 -36.16
N VAL A 337 -6.50 -30.23 -35.43
CA VAL A 337 -7.45 -29.19 -35.05
C VAL A 337 -7.39 -29.01 -33.53
N VAL A 338 -7.09 -27.79 -33.12
CA VAL A 338 -7.12 -27.44 -31.69
C VAL A 338 -8.27 -26.47 -31.46
N CYS A 339 -9.17 -26.84 -30.56
CA CYS A 339 -10.32 -26.03 -30.19
C CYS A 339 -10.23 -25.65 -28.70
N LEU A 340 -10.33 -24.36 -28.40
CA LEU A 340 -10.40 -23.84 -27.05
C LEU A 340 -11.79 -23.26 -26.80
N GLY A 341 -12.63 -23.96 -26.03
CA GLY A 341 -13.99 -23.57 -25.71
C GLY A 341 -14.10 -22.97 -24.31
N TYR A 342 -14.88 -21.89 -24.20
CA TYR A 342 -15.20 -21.22 -22.92
C TYR A 342 -16.70 -21.41 -22.64
N ASP A 343 -17.00 -22.32 -21.72
CA ASP A 343 -18.36 -22.53 -21.21
C ASP A 343 -18.61 -21.64 -19.96
N SER A 344 -19.83 -21.74 -19.40
CA SER A 344 -20.23 -20.91 -18.23
C SER A 344 -19.39 -21.14 -16.98
N ASP A 345 -18.89 -22.33 -16.74
CA ASP A 345 -18.19 -22.78 -15.55
C ASP A 345 -16.89 -23.54 -15.84
N ARG A 346 -16.58 -23.78 -17.12
CA ARG A 346 -15.42 -24.56 -17.54
C ARG A 346 -14.75 -23.99 -18.77
N VAL A 347 -13.45 -24.25 -18.86
CA VAL A 347 -12.68 -24.06 -20.10
C VAL A 347 -12.20 -25.41 -20.58
N ARG A 348 -12.46 -25.69 -21.85
CA ARG A 348 -12.18 -26.95 -22.50
C ARG A 348 -11.19 -26.75 -23.63
N LEU A 349 -10.17 -27.60 -23.64
CA LEU A 349 -9.18 -27.70 -24.74
C LEU A 349 -9.37 -29.07 -25.42
N VAL A 350 -9.59 -29.07 -26.73
CA VAL A 350 -9.67 -30.29 -27.54
C VAL A 350 -8.57 -30.24 -28.58
N VAL A 351 -7.78 -31.30 -28.67
CA VAL A 351 -6.77 -31.50 -29.71
C VAL A 351 -7.10 -32.76 -30.47
N ASP A 352 -7.49 -32.62 -31.73
CA ASP A 352 -7.83 -33.72 -32.64
C ASP A 352 -6.78 -33.85 -33.75
N ASP A 353 -6.15 -35.02 -33.85
CA ASP A 353 -5.34 -35.34 -35.04
C ASP A 353 -6.18 -36.15 -36.04
N HIS A 354 -6.07 -35.81 -37.31
CA HIS A 354 -6.69 -36.50 -38.42
C HIS A 354 -5.63 -37.06 -39.36
N ARG A 355 -5.59 -38.38 -39.50
CA ARG A 355 -4.64 -39.08 -40.36
C ARG A 355 -5.17 -39.21 -41.77
N SER A 356 -4.29 -39.21 -42.75
CA SER A 356 -4.66 -39.50 -44.15
C SER A 356 -5.11 -40.96 -44.30
N PRO A 357 -6.16 -41.24 -45.11
CA PRO A 357 -6.62 -42.63 -45.34
C PRO A 357 -5.48 -43.51 -45.82
N GLY A 358 -5.25 -44.65 -45.16
CA GLY A 358 -4.22 -45.61 -45.49
C GLY A 358 -3.02 -45.67 -44.59
N THR A 359 -2.91 -44.80 -43.57
CA THR A 359 -1.84 -44.86 -42.57
C THR A 359 -2.25 -45.77 -41.42
N SER A 360 -1.68 -46.96 -41.32
CA SER A 360 -1.99 -47.91 -40.26
C SER A 360 -1.55 -47.39 -38.90
N VAL A 361 -2.42 -47.49 -37.89
CA VAL A 361 -2.07 -47.23 -36.48
C VAL A 361 -0.99 -48.25 -36.08
N PRO A 362 0.20 -47.82 -35.63
CA PRO A 362 1.15 -48.76 -35.07
C PRO A 362 0.48 -49.52 -33.91
N ALA A 363 0.41 -50.82 -33.98
CA ALA A 363 -0.24 -51.71 -32.98
C ALA A 363 0.34 -51.65 -31.57
N GLY A 364 1.33 -50.75 -31.31
CA GLY A 364 2.05 -50.60 -30.07
C GLY A 364 1.52 -49.49 -29.13
N LEU A 365 0.53 -48.68 -29.51
CA LEU A 365 0.02 -47.58 -28.68
C LEU A 365 -0.88 -48.05 -27.51
N SER A 366 -1.29 -49.30 -27.47
CA SER A 366 -2.20 -49.85 -26.47
C SER A 366 -1.52 -50.43 -25.21
N GLY A 367 -0.21 -50.44 -25.11
CA GLY A 367 0.32 -51.23 -24.01
C GLY A 367 1.69 -50.93 -23.40
N ALA A 368 2.66 -50.34 -24.04
CA ALA A 368 4.02 -50.47 -23.45
C ALA A 368 4.96 -49.25 -23.50
N GLY A 369 4.61 -48.11 -24.08
CA GLY A 369 5.61 -47.02 -24.17
C GLY A 369 5.10 -45.58 -24.03
N GLY A 370 3.77 -45.32 -24.06
CA GLY A 370 3.19 -43.97 -24.13
C GLY A 370 2.50 -43.45 -22.85
N GLY A 371 2.50 -44.19 -21.78
CA GLY A 371 1.62 -43.91 -20.61
C GLY A 371 1.99 -42.70 -19.76
N TYR A 372 3.25 -42.29 -19.78
CA TYR A 372 3.72 -41.25 -18.83
C TYR A 372 3.27 -39.85 -19.16
N GLY A 373 3.23 -39.45 -20.44
CA GLY A 373 2.78 -38.15 -20.88
C GLY A 373 1.29 -37.88 -20.55
N LEU A 374 0.43 -38.86 -20.88
CA LEU A 374 -0.99 -38.79 -20.55
C LEU A 374 -1.26 -38.89 -19.05
N ALA A 375 -0.51 -39.71 -18.32
CA ALA A 375 -0.62 -39.79 -16.86
C ALA A 375 -0.21 -38.49 -16.18
N GLY A 376 0.90 -37.89 -16.60
CA GLY A 376 1.36 -36.60 -16.08
C GLY A 376 0.42 -35.44 -16.44
N MET A 377 -0.20 -35.44 -17.64
CA MET A 377 -1.24 -34.47 -17.98
C MET A 377 -2.46 -34.62 -17.07
N ARG A 378 -2.92 -35.86 -16.84
CA ARG A 378 -4.08 -36.15 -15.99
C ARG A 378 -3.85 -35.65 -14.57
N GLU A 379 -2.73 -36.00 -13.97
CA GLU A 379 -2.37 -35.58 -12.60
C GLU A 379 -2.32 -34.05 -12.45
N ARG A 380 -1.77 -33.33 -13.43
CA ARG A 380 -1.73 -31.86 -13.41
C ARG A 380 -3.12 -31.23 -13.52
N LEU A 381 -3.97 -31.75 -14.42
CA LEU A 381 -5.34 -31.29 -14.57
C LEU A 381 -6.18 -31.58 -13.33
N GLU A 382 -6.08 -32.78 -12.75
CA GLU A 382 -6.78 -33.15 -11.51
C GLU A 382 -6.38 -32.26 -10.34
N ARG A 383 -5.09 -31.92 -10.19
CA ARG A 383 -4.63 -30.94 -9.18
C ARG A 383 -5.23 -29.54 -9.38
N ALA A 384 -5.50 -29.16 -10.64
CA ALA A 384 -6.16 -27.92 -10.98
C ALA A 384 -7.72 -28.01 -10.93
N GLY A 385 -8.26 -29.13 -10.42
CA GLY A 385 -9.72 -29.35 -10.34
C GLY A 385 -10.36 -29.72 -11.67
N GLY A 386 -9.54 -30.08 -12.67
CA GLY A 386 -9.96 -30.43 -14.02
C GLY A 386 -9.98 -31.93 -14.29
N SER A 387 -10.14 -32.29 -15.57
CA SER A 387 -10.14 -33.68 -16.04
C SER A 387 -9.48 -33.83 -17.41
N LEU A 388 -8.99 -35.04 -17.72
CA LEU A 388 -8.41 -35.41 -19.01
C LEU A 388 -9.09 -36.65 -19.56
N ARG A 389 -9.53 -36.55 -20.82
CA ARG A 389 -9.96 -37.71 -21.64
C ARG A 389 -9.06 -37.79 -22.86
N ALA A 390 -8.55 -38.98 -23.16
CA ALA A 390 -7.77 -39.20 -24.36
C ALA A 390 -8.09 -40.57 -24.95
N GLY A 391 -8.26 -40.67 -26.27
CA GLY A 391 -8.60 -41.91 -26.92
C GLY A 391 -8.64 -41.82 -28.44
N PRO A 392 -8.70 -42.98 -29.13
CA PRO A 392 -8.84 -43.05 -30.57
C PRO A 392 -10.17 -42.51 -31.06
N THR A 393 -10.17 -41.88 -32.22
CA THR A 393 -11.35 -41.53 -33.02
C THR A 393 -11.40 -42.41 -34.28
N GLU A 394 -12.43 -42.21 -35.15
CA GLU A 394 -12.57 -42.99 -36.40
C GLU A 394 -11.34 -42.81 -37.32
N ASP A 395 -10.77 -41.62 -37.34
CA ASP A 395 -9.70 -41.22 -38.26
C ASP A 395 -8.43 -40.68 -37.58
N GLY A 396 -8.32 -40.80 -36.25
CA GLY A 396 -7.14 -40.28 -35.52
C GLY A 396 -7.16 -40.50 -34.02
N TRP A 397 -6.77 -39.48 -33.28
CA TRP A 397 -6.72 -39.48 -31.82
C TRP A 397 -7.21 -38.15 -31.26
N ARG A 398 -7.97 -38.18 -30.16
CA ARG A 398 -8.50 -37.01 -29.46
C ARG A 398 -7.92 -36.90 -28.05
N VAL A 399 -7.49 -35.74 -27.69
CA VAL A 399 -7.17 -35.34 -26.34
C VAL A 399 -8.11 -34.20 -25.94
N GLU A 400 -8.86 -34.40 -24.85
CA GLU A 400 -9.78 -33.42 -24.29
C GLU A 400 -9.39 -33.14 -22.84
N ALA A 401 -9.09 -31.88 -22.54
CA ALA A 401 -8.72 -31.38 -21.23
C ALA A 401 -9.72 -30.31 -20.79
N GLU A 402 -10.23 -30.42 -19.57
CA GLU A 402 -11.18 -29.47 -19.00
C GLU A 402 -10.67 -28.97 -17.67
N VAL A 403 -10.90 -27.67 -17.36
CA VAL A 403 -10.63 -27.05 -16.07
C VAL A 403 -11.78 -26.12 -15.66
N PRO A 404 -11.96 -25.81 -14.36
CA PRO A 404 -12.90 -24.79 -13.91
C PRO A 404 -12.51 -23.40 -14.47
N ALA A 405 -13.53 -22.58 -14.81
CA ALA A 405 -13.39 -21.22 -15.30
C ALA A 405 -13.24 -20.21 -14.12
#